data_fe54d204eed093961ca940b6c5cedf9e
#
_entry.id   fe54d204eed093961ca940b6c5cedf9e
#
_cell.length_a   1.000
_cell.length_b   1.000
_cell.length_c   1.000
_cell.angle_alpha   90.00
_cell.angle_beta   90.00
_cell.angle_gamma   90.00
#
_symmetry.space_group_name_H-M   'P 1'
#
loop_
_entity.id
_entity.type
_entity.pdbx_description
1 polymer ?
#
loop_
_entity_poly.entity_id
_entity_poly.type
_entity_poly.pdbx_seq_one_letter_code
_entity_poly.pdbx_strand_id
1 'polypeptide(L)'
;MLTSFRLLALGAALAIGAANSIVVLAADKEQVIKDREALMKRQGSDLGAVRGYIEDKNDLAKATAGATDLIQTMQKIPDVFPPGTEGRDPDGKYAPKPEVWSDWKDFLAQRDTAAAKAEALLVAVKTGDKPNIQTAFADLGKNGCGACHAKFREEIKK
;
A
#
# COMPACT_ATOMS: atom_id res chain seq x y z
N MET A 1 68.34 -26.47 33.70
CA MET A 1 67.17 -25.74 34.17
C MET A 1 66.72 -24.82 33.05
N LEU A 2 65.71 -25.25 32.25
CA LEU A 2 65.19 -24.46 31.17
C LEU A 2 63.82 -23.91 31.60
N THR A 3 63.70 -22.59 31.65
CA THR A 3 62.46 -21.87 31.90
C THR A 3 61.80 -21.52 30.60
N SER A 4 60.65 -22.14 30.34
CA SER A 4 59.85 -21.87 29.16
C SER A 4 58.99 -20.61 29.34
N PHE A 5 59.21 -19.59 28.52
CA PHE A 5 58.33 -18.41 28.37
C PHE A 5 57.15 -18.77 27.46
N ARG A 6 55.95 -18.71 27.99
CA ARG A 6 54.69 -18.79 27.19
C ARG A 6 54.26 -17.37 26.84
N LEU A 7 54.34 -17.03 25.54
CA LEU A 7 53.70 -15.84 24.99
C LEU A 7 52.21 -16.09 24.82
N LEU A 8 51.39 -15.32 25.52
CA LEU A 8 49.96 -15.20 25.29
C LEU A 8 49.75 -14.16 24.17
N ALA A 9 49.29 -14.60 23.00
CA ALA A 9 48.84 -13.73 21.95
C ALA A 9 47.36 -13.39 22.20
N LEU A 10 47.05 -12.13 22.56
CA LEU A 10 45.69 -11.59 22.55
C LEU A 10 45.27 -11.29 21.11
N GLY A 11 44.39 -12.10 20.55
CA GLY A 11 43.74 -11.81 19.28
C GLY A 11 42.54 -10.87 19.50
N ALA A 12 42.68 -9.62 19.06
CA ALA A 12 41.58 -8.68 18.98
C ALA A 12 40.74 -9.02 17.76
N ALA A 13 39.55 -9.59 17.96
CA ALA A 13 38.55 -9.76 16.89
C ALA A 13 37.86 -8.42 16.62
N LEU A 14 38.18 -7.76 15.51
CA LEU A 14 37.41 -6.65 14.98
C LEU A 14 36.08 -7.21 14.42
N ALA A 15 34.99 -6.97 15.13
CA ALA A 15 33.64 -7.16 14.59
C ALA A 15 33.34 -6.01 13.63
N ILE A 16 33.53 -6.24 12.34
CA ILE A 16 33.05 -5.34 11.28
C ILE A 16 31.55 -5.53 11.18
N GLY A 17 30.79 -4.64 11.81
CA GLY A 17 29.35 -4.52 11.63
C GLY A 17 29.06 -4.04 10.19
N ALA A 18 28.72 -4.97 9.29
CA ALA A 18 28.22 -4.62 7.98
C ALA A 18 26.83 -3.98 8.15
N ALA A 19 26.76 -2.65 8.13
CA ALA A 19 25.52 -1.94 7.92
C ALA A 19 25.04 -2.29 6.50
N ASN A 20 24.07 -3.20 6.38
CA ASN A 20 23.38 -3.47 5.13
C ASN A 20 22.55 -2.24 4.76
N SER A 21 23.17 -1.27 4.11
CA SER A 21 22.46 -0.23 3.39
C SER A 21 21.80 -0.91 2.19
N ILE A 22 20.48 -1.12 2.25
CA ILE A 22 19.69 -1.58 1.10
C ILE A 22 19.70 -0.41 0.10
N VAL A 23 20.62 -0.45 -0.84
CA VAL A 23 20.60 0.44 -2.00
C VAL A 23 19.54 -0.13 -2.94
N VAL A 24 18.36 0.47 -2.96
CA VAL A 24 17.34 0.18 -3.98
C VAL A 24 17.92 0.61 -5.31
N LEU A 25 18.21 -0.34 -6.19
CA LEU A 25 18.69 -0.07 -7.53
C LEU A 25 17.61 0.67 -8.34
N ALA A 26 18.00 1.48 -9.33
CA ALA A 26 17.04 2.24 -10.15
C ALA A 26 15.98 1.35 -10.83
N ALA A 27 16.37 0.15 -11.25
CA ALA A 27 15.46 -0.86 -11.81
C ALA A 27 14.40 -1.33 -10.78
N ASP A 28 14.79 -1.52 -9.51
CA ASP A 28 13.87 -1.90 -8.45
C ASP A 28 12.88 -0.78 -8.15
N LYS A 29 13.34 0.48 -8.19
CA LYS A 29 12.49 1.66 -8.01
C LYS A 29 11.41 1.76 -9.10
N GLU A 30 11.78 1.57 -10.36
CA GLU A 30 10.84 1.61 -11.48
C GLU A 30 9.78 0.50 -11.33
N GLN A 31 10.20 -0.71 -10.95
CA GLN A 31 9.26 -1.81 -10.74
C GLN A 31 8.30 -1.51 -9.58
N VAL A 32 8.78 -0.98 -8.46
CA VAL A 32 7.93 -0.59 -7.33
C VAL A 32 6.91 0.48 -7.73
N ILE A 33 7.29 1.44 -8.58
CA ILE A 33 6.36 2.47 -9.08
C ILE A 33 5.27 1.82 -9.95
N LYS A 34 5.61 0.87 -10.82
CA LYS A 34 4.65 0.11 -11.63
C LYS A 34 3.72 -0.75 -10.77
N ASP A 35 4.27 -1.42 -9.76
CA ASP A 35 3.48 -2.25 -8.83
C ASP A 35 2.49 -1.41 -8.03
N ARG A 36 2.90 -0.21 -7.60
CA ARG A 36 2.02 0.78 -6.96
C ARG A 36 0.84 1.16 -7.85
N GLU A 37 1.12 1.49 -9.10
CA GLU A 37 0.07 1.85 -10.06
C GLU A 37 -0.87 0.66 -10.33
N ALA A 38 -0.31 -0.53 -10.52
CA ALA A 38 -1.07 -1.74 -10.73
C ALA A 38 -1.99 -2.06 -9.53
N LEU A 39 -1.48 -1.91 -8.30
CA LEU A 39 -2.26 -2.09 -7.08
C LEU A 39 -3.44 -1.12 -7.01
N MET A 40 -3.21 0.18 -7.30
CA MET A 40 -4.28 1.18 -7.30
C MET A 40 -5.31 0.94 -8.41
N LYS A 41 -4.89 0.50 -9.59
CA LYS A 41 -5.79 0.11 -10.69
C LYS A 41 -6.64 -1.11 -10.31
N ARG A 42 -6.06 -2.10 -9.64
CA ARG A 42 -6.77 -3.28 -9.13
C ARG A 42 -7.86 -2.87 -8.15
N GLN A 43 -7.55 -2.03 -7.16
CA GLN A 43 -8.55 -1.50 -6.23
C GLN A 43 -9.69 -0.73 -6.93
N GLY A 44 -9.36 0.02 -7.98
CA GLY A 44 -10.38 0.67 -8.83
C GLY A 44 -11.29 -0.33 -9.55
N SER A 45 -10.75 -1.44 -10.02
CA SER A 45 -11.52 -2.54 -10.63
C SER A 45 -12.43 -3.23 -9.62
N ASP A 46 -11.95 -3.46 -8.40
CA ASP A 46 -12.71 -4.07 -7.31
C ASP A 46 -13.91 -3.21 -6.90
N LEU A 47 -13.69 -1.90 -6.77
CA LEU A 47 -14.79 -0.95 -6.56
C LEU A 47 -15.75 -0.92 -7.75
N GLY A 48 -15.23 -1.07 -8.98
CA GLY A 48 -16.04 -1.21 -10.21
C GLY A 48 -16.95 -2.43 -10.18
N ALA A 49 -16.49 -3.56 -9.60
CA ALA A 49 -17.32 -4.75 -9.42
C ALA A 49 -18.48 -4.50 -8.45
N VAL A 50 -18.25 -3.81 -7.33
CA VAL A 50 -19.32 -3.44 -6.39
C VAL A 50 -20.31 -2.47 -7.02
N ARG A 51 -19.81 -1.43 -7.71
CA ARG A 51 -20.64 -0.48 -8.44
C ARG A 51 -21.51 -1.18 -9.48
N GLY A 52 -20.93 -2.13 -10.22
CA GLY A 52 -21.66 -2.90 -11.22
C GLY A 52 -22.86 -3.65 -10.64
N TYR A 53 -22.76 -4.18 -9.42
CA TYR A 53 -23.90 -4.78 -8.73
C TYR A 53 -24.98 -3.75 -8.35
N ILE A 54 -24.57 -2.61 -7.82
CA ILE A 54 -25.50 -1.50 -7.50
C ILE A 54 -26.29 -1.09 -8.75
N GLU A 55 -25.64 -1.06 -9.91
CA GLU A 55 -26.18 -0.63 -11.21
C GLU A 55 -26.82 -1.77 -12.03
N ASP A 56 -27.06 -2.94 -11.47
CA ASP A 56 -27.63 -4.12 -12.17
C ASP A 56 -26.82 -4.62 -13.38
N LYS A 57 -25.49 -4.38 -13.38
CA LYS A 57 -24.58 -4.79 -14.46
C LYS A 57 -23.81 -6.07 -14.19
N ASN A 58 -23.87 -6.58 -12.97
CA ASN A 58 -23.25 -7.84 -12.56
C ASN A 58 -23.98 -8.44 -11.36
N ASP A 59 -23.55 -9.62 -10.91
CA ASP A 59 -24.14 -10.35 -9.79
C ASP A 59 -23.45 -10.06 -8.44
N LEU A 60 -24.11 -10.52 -7.37
CA LEU A 60 -23.63 -10.37 -6.01
C LEU A 60 -22.31 -11.12 -5.76
N ALA A 61 -22.08 -12.24 -6.44
CA ALA A 61 -20.86 -13.03 -6.29
C ALA A 61 -19.65 -12.23 -6.76
N LYS A 62 -19.76 -11.55 -7.90
CA LYS A 62 -18.71 -10.67 -8.44
C LYS A 62 -18.46 -9.46 -7.53
N ALA A 63 -19.51 -8.83 -7.01
CA ALA A 63 -19.37 -7.74 -6.05
C ALA A 63 -18.70 -8.18 -4.76
N THR A 64 -19.06 -9.37 -4.24
CA THR A 64 -18.46 -9.95 -3.04
C THR A 64 -16.98 -10.27 -3.25
N ALA A 65 -16.61 -10.83 -4.41
CA ALA A 65 -15.22 -11.09 -4.75
C ALA A 65 -14.40 -9.79 -4.80
N GLY A 66 -14.91 -8.74 -5.46
CA GLY A 66 -14.25 -7.44 -5.52
C GLY A 66 -14.09 -6.80 -4.13
N ALA A 67 -15.15 -6.79 -3.32
CA ALA A 67 -15.06 -6.24 -1.96
C ALA A 67 -14.07 -7.02 -1.06
N THR A 68 -13.94 -8.33 -1.26
CA THR A 68 -12.98 -9.18 -0.54
C THR A 68 -11.55 -8.87 -0.98
N ASP A 69 -11.30 -8.81 -2.28
CA ASP A 69 -9.99 -8.50 -2.84
C ASP A 69 -9.52 -7.10 -2.46
N LEU A 70 -10.43 -6.14 -2.39
CA LEU A 70 -10.15 -4.77 -1.97
C LEU A 70 -9.51 -4.71 -0.58
N ILE A 71 -10.00 -5.50 0.38
CA ILE A 71 -9.42 -5.56 1.74
C ILE A 71 -7.98 -6.10 1.67
N GLN A 72 -7.75 -7.18 0.91
CA GLN A 72 -6.43 -7.78 0.76
C GLN A 72 -5.44 -6.81 0.09
N THR A 73 -5.90 -6.08 -0.93
CA THR A 73 -5.06 -5.12 -1.64
C THR A 73 -4.75 -3.87 -0.81
N MET A 74 -5.64 -3.44 0.08
CA MET A 74 -5.37 -2.35 1.02
C MET A 74 -4.27 -2.69 2.03
N GLN A 75 -4.17 -3.95 2.47
CA GLN A 75 -3.08 -4.39 3.35
C GLN A 75 -1.70 -4.30 2.67
N LYS A 76 -1.66 -4.39 1.35
CA LYS A 76 -0.42 -4.32 0.55
C LYS A 76 0.03 -2.90 0.21
N ILE A 77 -0.76 -1.87 0.55
CA ILE A 77 -0.39 -0.48 0.23
C ILE A 77 0.99 -0.12 0.77
N PRO A 78 1.36 -0.41 2.04
CA PRO A 78 2.68 -0.04 2.55
C PRO A 78 3.83 -0.67 1.76
N ASP A 79 3.66 -1.88 1.24
CA ASP A 79 4.70 -2.65 0.55
C ASP A 79 5.13 -1.97 -0.77
N VAL A 80 4.27 -1.14 -1.38
CA VAL A 80 4.55 -0.44 -2.63
C VAL A 80 4.99 1.02 -2.42
N PHE A 81 5.32 1.40 -1.17
CA PHE A 81 5.85 2.73 -0.82
C PHE A 81 7.13 2.64 0.03
N PRO A 82 8.10 1.74 -0.27
CA PRO A 82 9.33 1.71 0.49
C PRO A 82 10.12 3.01 0.33
N PRO A 83 10.95 3.39 1.34
CA PRO A 83 11.83 4.56 1.24
C PRO A 83 12.72 4.49 0.00
N GLY A 84 12.98 5.64 -0.63
CA GLY A 84 13.79 5.73 -1.85
C GLY A 84 13.00 5.52 -3.14
N THR A 85 11.69 5.27 -3.06
CA THR A 85 10.81 5.08 -4.23
C THR A 85 9.90 6.27 -4.50
N GLU A 86 10.30 7.45 -4.07
CA GLU A 86 9.65 8.71 -4.41
C GLU A 86 9.65 8.89 -5.93
N GLY A 87 8.52 9.33 -6.46
CA GLY A 87 8.33 9.53 -7.88
C GLY A 87 7.10 8.82 -8.44
N ARG A 88 6.93 8.93 -9.74
CA ARG A 88 5.78 8.42 -10.48
C ARG A 88 6.21 7.72 -11.76
N ASP A 89 5.30 6.97 -12.34
CA ASP A 89 5.42 6.56 -13.74
C ASP A 89 5.51 7.82 -14.64
N PRO A 90 6.44 7.90 -15.58
CA PRO A 90 6.58 9.05 -16.51
C PRO A 90 5.29 9.40 -17.23
N ASP A 91 4.49 8.39 -17.60
CA ASP A 91 3.21 8.55 -18.26
C ASP A 91 2.03 8.64 -17.29
N GLY A 92 2.30 8.49 -16.00
CA GLY A 92 1.30 8.51 -14.93
C GLY A 92 0.64 9.89 -14.77
N LYS A 93 -0.68 9.88 -14.58
CA LYS A 93 -1.47 11.10 -14.29
C LYS A 93 -1.30 11.60 -12.87
N TYR A 94 -0.90 10.74 -11.95
CA TYR A 94 -0.81 11.02 -10.53
C TYR A 94 0.57 10.68 -9.98
N ALA A 95 0.96 11.42 -8.93
CA ALA A 95 2.16 11.15 -8.16
C ALA A 95 1.83 11.04 -6.66
N PRO A 96 2.56 10.24 -5.89
CA PRO A 96 2.55 10.37 -4.45
C PRO A 96 3.23 11.67 -4.03
N LYS A 97 2.67 12.34 -3.03
CA LYS A 97 3.31 13.49 -2.40
C LYS A 97 4.44 13.05 -1.48
N PRO A 98 5.45 13.90 -1.22
CA PRO A 98 6.54 13.61 -0.28
C PRO A 98 6.06 13.23 1.13
N GLU A 99 4.88 13.73 1.54
CA GLU A 99 4.25 13.45 2.82
C GLU A 99 3.94 11.98 3.06
N VAL A 100 3.84 11.15 2.00
CA VAL A 100 3.74 9.70 2.14
C VAL A 100 4.87 9.16 3.01
N TRP A 101 6.11 9.64 2.80
CA TRP A 101 7.30 9.15 3.51
C TRP A 101 7.66 10.00 4.73
N SER A 102 7.47 11.33 4.66
CA SER A 102 7.78 12.22 5.77
C SER A 102 6.75 12.14 6.91
N ASP A 103 5.51 11.76 6.61
CA ASP A 103 4.42 11.57 7.58
C ASP A 103 3.87 10.12 7.51
N TRP A 104 4.79 9.16 7.52
CA TRP A 104 4.48 7.74 7.37
C TRP A 104 3.45 7.22 8.35
N LYS A 105 3.50 7.69 9.60
CA LYS A 105 2.53 7.30 10.63
C LYS A 105 1.10 7.67 10.24
N ASP A 106 0.90 8.88 9.75
CA ASP A 106 -0.42 9.33 9.31
C ASP A 106 -0.85 8.67 7.99
N PHE A 107 0.10 8.42 7.07
CA PHE A 107 -0.18 7.64 5.87
C PHE A 107 -0.74 6.26 6.21
N LEU A 108 -0.14 5.55 7.17
CA LEU A 108 -0.66 4.27 7.65
C LEU A 108 -2.03 4.42 8.32
N ALA A 109 -2.24 5.45 9.13
CA ALA A 109 -3.53 5.70 9.78
C ALA A 109 -4.66 5.96 8.76
N GLN A 110 -4.36 6.70 7.68
CA GLN A 110 -5.32 6.91 6.59
C GLN A 110 -5.60 5.60 5.82
N ARG A 111 -4.58 4.77 5.57
CA ARG A 111 -4.76 3.44 4.99
C ARG A 111 -5.62 2.55 5.89
N ASP A 112 -5.39 2.55 7.20
CA ASP A 112 -6.18 1.77 8.17
C ASP A 112 -7.64 2.22 8.19
N THR A 113 -7.88 3.53 8.12
CA THR A 113 -9.23 4.09 8.00
C THR A 113 -9.92 3.60 6.72
N ALA A 114 -9.23 3.59 5.59
CA ALA A 114 -9.77 3.09 4.34
C ALA A 114 -10.03 1.58 4.40
N ALA A 115 -9.14 0.80 5.02
CA ALA A 115 -9.31 -0.64 5.21
C ALA A 115 -10.54 -0.97 6.06
N ALA A 116 -10.75 -0.27 7.18
CA ALA A 116 -11.95 -0.45 8.01
C ALA A 116 -13.25 -0.15 7.24
N LYS A 117 -13.24 0.87 6.35
CA LYS A 117 -14.40 1.18 5.49
C LYS A 117 -14.59 0.14 4.39
N ALA A 118 -13.54 -0.48 3.89
CA ALA A 118 -13.63 -1.59 2.94
C ALA A 118 -14.24 -2.84 3.61
N GLU A 119 -13.90 -3.11 4.86
CA GLU A 119 -14.53 -4.16 5.66
C GLU A 119 -16.03 -3.90 5.86
N ALA A 120 -16.40 -2.66 6.20
CA ALA A 120 -17.81 -2.27 6.32
C ALA A 120 -18.57 -2.42 4.98
N LEU A 121 -17.92 -2.09 3.86
CA LEU A 121 -18.47 -2.32 2.53
C LEU A 121 -18.69 -3.81 2.26
N LEU A 122 -17.74 -4.67 2.58
CA LEU A 122 -17.90 -6.13 2.43
C LEU A 122 -19.06 -6.67 3.25
N VAL A 123 -19.22 -6.18 4.50
CA VAL A 123 -20.38 -6.54 5.35
C VAL A 123 -21.69 -6.15 4.67
N ALA A 124 -21.79 -4.93 4.16
CA ALA A 124 -22.95 -4.47 3.41
C ALA A 124 -23.20 -5.31 2.15
N VAL A 125 -22.17 -5.59 1.34
CA VAL A 125 -22.28 -6.39 0.11
C VAL A 125 -22.84 -7.78 0.40
N LYS A 126 -22.41 -8.42 1.49
CA LYS A 126 -22.92 -9.77 1.88
C LYS A 126 -24.41 -9.79 2.19
N THR A 127 -25.04 -8.67 2.50
CA THR A 127 -26.50 -8.61 2.69
C THR A 127 -27.30 -8.63 1.40
N GLY A 128 -26.68 -8.23 0.28
CA GLY A 128 -27.34 -8.03 -1.01
C GLY A 128 -28.24 -6.78 -1.06
N ASP A 129 -28.36 -6.03 0.04
CA ASP A 129 -29.19 -4.82 0.13
C ASP A 129 -28.51 -3.64 -0.53
N LYS A 130 -28.93 -3.30 -1.75
CA LYS A 130 -28.33 -2.23 -2.58
C LYS A 130 -28.28 -0.86 -1.90
N PRO A 131 -29.32 -0.35 -1.21
CA PRO A 131 -29.25 0.90 -0.45
C PRO A 131 -28.12 0.92 0.57
N ASN A 132 -27.96 -0.13 1.36
CA ASN A 132 -26.87 -0.26 2.34
C ASN A 132 -25.51 -0.33 1.65
N ILE A 133 -25.40 -1.11 0.55
CA ILE A 133 -24.18 -1.21 -0.24
C ILE A 133 -23.79 0.16 -0.81
N GLN A 134 -24.74 0.90 -1.36
CA GLN A 134 -24.50 2.23 -1.90
C GLN A 134 -24.00 3.22 -0.85
N THR A 135 -24.55 3.17 0.37
CA THR A 135 -24.15 4.00 1.49
C THR A 135 -22.70 3.68 1.89
N ALA A 136 -22.37 2.41 2.10
CA ALA A 136 -21.01 1.98 2.46
C ALA A 136 -20.00 2.25 1.33
N PHE A 137 -20.39 2.05 0.07
CA PHE A 137 -19.59 2.37 -1.11
C PHE A 137 -19.27 3.87 -1.19
N ALA A 138 -20.25 4.74 -0.96
CA ALA A 138 -20.05 6.18 -0.97
C ALA A 138 -19.14 6.63 0.20
N ASP A 139 -19.30 6.04 1.38
CA ASP A 139 -18.47 6.35 2.54
C ASP A 139 -17.01 5.92 2.32
N LEU A 140 -16.75 4.71 1.83
CA LEU A 140 -15.41 4.28 1.45
C LEU A 140 -14.81 5.18 0.37
N GLY A 141 -15.58 5.49 -0.66
CA GLY A 141 -15.13 6.33 -1.77
C GLY A 141 -14.71 7.73 -1.32
N LYS A 142 -15.52 8.37 -0.47
CA LYS A 142 -15.28 9.74 0.02
C LYS A 142 -14.29 9.78 1.18
N ASN A 143 -14.59 9.05 2.25
CA ASN A 143 -13.92 9.19 3.54
C ASN A 143 -12.80 8.15 3.76
N GLY A 144 -12.65 7.18 2.86
CA GLY A 144 -11.53 6.25 2.79
C GLY A 144 -10.58 6.64 1.66
N CYS A 145 -10.86 6.18 0.43
CA CYS A 145 -10.00 6.39 -0.72
C CYS A 145 -9.77 7.88 -1.03
N GLY A 146 -10.84 8.67 -1.05
CA GLY A 146 -10.81 10.10 -1.37
C GLY A 146 -10.02 10.90 -0.33
N ALA A 147 -10.22 10.66 0.96
CA ALA A 147 -9.51 11.35 2.03
C ALA A 147 -8.00 11.09 1.99
N CYS A 148 -7.59 9.82 1.82
CA CYS A 148 -6.19 9.44 1.68
C CYS A 148 -5.57 10.09 0.43
N HIS A 149 -6.23 10.00 -0.72
CA HIS A 149 -5.76 10.61 -1.97
C HIS A 149 -5.66 12.13 -1.91
N ALA A 150 -6.58 12.81 -1.25
CA ALA A 150 -6.52 14.27 -1.08
C ALA A 150 -5.27 14.70 -0.30
N LYS A 151 -4.85 13.91 0.69
CA LYS A 151 -3.68 14.22 1.51
C LYS A 151 -2.38 13.78 0.85
N PHE A 152 -2.32 12.60 0.25
CA PHE A 152 -1.07 11.92 -0.12
C PHE A 152 -0.84 11.76 -1.62
N ARG A 153 -1.77 12.22 -2.47
CA ARG A 153 -1.66 12.13 -3.93
C ARG A 153 -1.83 13.51 -4.56
N GLU A 154 -1.07 13.78 -5.60
CA GLU A 154 -1.24 14.96 -6.45
C GLU A 154 -1.53 14.57 -7.90
N GLU A 155 -2.26 15.43 -8.61
CA GLU A 155 -2.49 15.31 -10.05
C GLU A 155 -1.42 16.12 -10.80
N ILE A 156 -0.77 15.46 -11.76
CA ILE A 156 0.26 16.08 -12.58
C ILE A 156 -0.42 16.86 -13.70
N LYS A 157 -0.30 18.16 -13.65
CA LYS A 157 -0.72 19.03 -14.78
C LYS A 157 0.30 18.88 -15.90
N LYS A 158 -0.15 18.42 -17.06
CA LYS A 158 0.63 18.41 -18.30
C LYS A 158 0.65 19.80 -18.92
#